data_eb15e40b5524d5c76a910feb0d0ef597
#
_entry.id   eb15e40b5524d5c76a910feb0d0ef597
#
_cell.length_a   1.000
_cell.length_b   1.000
_cell.length_c   1.000
_cell.angle_alpha   90.00
_cell.angle_beta   90.00
_cell.angle_gamma   90.00
#
_symmetry.space_group_name_H-M   'P 1'
#
loop_
_entity.id
_entity.type
_entity.pdbx_description
1 polymer ?
#
loop_
_entity_poly.entity_id
_entity_poly.type
_entity_poly.pdbx_seq_one_letter_code
_entity_poly.pdbx_strand_id
1 'polypeptide(L)'
;VFLGPSMVFTNVINPRSEVNRRDEFMTTIIRRGASVGANATIVCGNEIGEYALIGAGAVITKPVAPYALVVGNPAHRIGWVSRYGHRLHFDKEGIAVCPETNERYRLSNGNVILIEQ
;
A
#
# COMPACT_ATOMS: atom_id res chain seq x y z
N VAL A 1 -5.56 9.52 3.98
CA VAL A 1 -4.17 9.09 3.72
C VAL A 1 -3.27 9.58 4.85
N PHE A 2 -2.48 8.70 5.38
CA PHE A 2 -1.46 9.05 6.35
C PHE A 2 -0.09 8.89 5.69
N LEU A 3 0.74 9.93 5.76
CA LEU A 3 2.12 9.90 5.25
C LEU A 3 3.06 10.06 6.43
N GLY A 4 3.80 9.01 6.74
CA GLY A 4 4.74 9.01 7.86
C GLY A 4 5.90 9.99 7.65
N PRO A 5 6.60 10.37 8.73
CA PRO A 5 7.72 11.31 8.63
C PRO A 5 8.84 10.75 7.76
N SER A 6 9.44 11.65 6.96
CA SER A 6 10.56 11.31 6.07
C SER A 6 10.25 10.27 5.00
N MET A 7 8.98 10.00 4.72
CA MET A 7 8.64 9.22 3.53
C MET A 7 8.85 10.11 2.30
N VAL A 8 9.13 9.49 1.15
CA VAL A 8 9.39 10.23 -0.09
C VAL A 8 8.69 9.59 -1.29
N PHE A 9 8.33 10.45 -2.25
CA PHE A 9 7.90 10.02 -3.58
C PHE A 9 8.99 10.36 -4.57
N THR A 10 9.31 9.45 -5.48
CA THR A 10 10.15 9.81 -6.62
C THR A 10 9.25 10.32 -7.75
N ASN A 11 9.84 10.96 -8.77
CA ASN A 11 9.05 11.58 -9.85
C ASN A 11 9.50 11.15 -11.25
N VAL A 12 10.59 10.39 -11.36
CA VAL A 12 11.10 9.91 -12.63
C VAL A 12 11.75 8.54 -12.43
N ILE A 13 11.56 7.62 -13.40
CA ILE A 13 12.06 6.26 -13.28
C ILE A 13 13.57 6.17 -13.45
N ASN A 14 14.14 6.98 -14.34
CA ASN A 14 15.57 6.94 -14.64
C ASN A 14 16.21 8.31 -14.37
N PRO A 15 16.46 8.65 -13.09
CA PRO A 15 17.02 9.96 -12.76
C PRO A 15 18.49 10.02 -13.09
N ARG A 16 18.88 11.10 -13.79
CA ARG A 16 20.29 11.40 -14.09
C ARG A 16 20.52 12.90 -13.88
N SER A 17 21.56 13.24 -13.13
CA SER A 17 21.80 14.65 -12.76
C SER A 17 22.04 15.56 -13.96
N GLU A 18 22.65 15.04 -15.03
CA GLU A 18 23.00 15.82 -16.21
C GLU A 18 21.97 15.73 -17.33
N VAL A 19 20.88 14.98 -17.11
CA VAL A 19 19.85 14.77 -18.13
C VAL A 19 18.53 15.34 -17.61
N ASN A 20 17.94 16.27 -18.36
CA ASN A 20 16.62 16.80 -18.03
C ASN A 20 15.55 15.78 -18.44
N ARG A 21 14.82 15.27 -17.45
CA ARG A 21 13.75 14.30 -17.66
C ARG A 21 12.39 14.82 -17.20
N ARG A 22 12.18 16.14 -17.25
CA ARG A 22 10.89 16.71 -16.83
C ARG A 22 9.71 16.16 -17.58
N ASP A 23 9.88 15.81 -18.84
CA ASP A 23 8.83 15.21 -19.65
C ASP A 23 8.57 13.76 -19.29
N GLU A 24 9.40 13.17 -18.43
CA GLU A 24 9.28 11.79 -17.99
C GLU A 24 8.77 11.70 -16.54
N PHE A 25 8.30 12.80 -15.96
CA PHE A 25 7.71 12.78 -14.62
C PHE A 25 6.44 11.95 -14.64
N MET A 26 6.34 11.04 -13.66
CA MET A 26 5.21 10.12 -13.54
C MET A 26 4.38 10.45 -12.31
N THR A 27 3.07 10.33 -12.46
CA THR A 27 2.12 10.52 -11.39
C THR A 27 2.07 9.28 -10.49
N THR A 28 1.98 9.51 -9.19
CA THR A 28 1.75 8.46 -8.20
C THR A 28 0.40 8.72 -7.54
N ILE A 29 -0.44 7.68 -7.45
CA ILE A 29 -1.78 7.80 -6.88
C ILE A 29 -1.84 7.03 -5.57
N ILE A 30 -2.23 7.73 -4.50
CA ILE A 30 -2.47 7.11 -3.19
C ILE A 30 -3.97 7.16 -2.93
N ARG A 31 -4.59 5.99 -2.79
CA ARG A 31 -6.02 5.89 -2.62
C ARG A 31 -6.44 6.14 -1.16
N ARG A 32 -7.75 6.27 -0.98
CA ARG A 32 -8.37 6.58 0.30
C ARG A 32 -7.88 5.66 1.42
N GLY A 33 -7.58 6.24 2.56
CA GLY A 33 -7.28 5.48 3.78
C GLY A 33 -5.94 4.76 3.81
N ALA A 34 -5.13 4.86 2.76
CA ALA A 34 -3.81 4.23 2.76
C ALA A 34 -2.90 4.90 3.79
N SER A 35 -2.02 4.10 4.42
CA SER A 35 -1.03 4.58 5.38
C SER A 35 0.36 4.22 4.91
N VAL A 36 1.25 5.21 4.90
CA VAL A 36 2.64 5.02 4.48
C VAL A 36 3.55 5.24 5.69
N GLY A 37 4.31 4.22 6.04
CA GLY A 37 5.21 4.26 7.20
C GLY A 37 6.36 5.24 7.02
N ALA A 38 6.99 5.59 8.15
CA ALA A 38 8.12 6.50 8.16
C ALA A 38 9.27 6.00 7.30
N ASN A 39 9.96 6.91 6.63
CA ASN A 39 11.11 6.61 5.78
C ASN A 39 10.84 5.66 4.61
N ALA A 40 9.57 5.43 4.26
CA ALA A 40 9.25 4.65 3.08
C ALA A 40 9.54 5.46 1.81
N THR A 41 9.85 4.75 0.72
CA THR A 41 10.06 5.36 -0.59
C THR A 41 9.05 4.76 -1.57
N ILE A 42 8.30 5.63 -2.24
CA ILE A 42 7.36 5.16 -3.26
C ILE A 42 7.90 5.58 -4.63
N VAL A 43 8.30 4.60 -5.41
CA VAL A 43 8.79 4.84 -6.77
C VAL A 43 7.60 5.26 -7.63
N CYS A 44 7.77 6.33 -8.39
CA CYS A 44 6.70 6.94 -9.17
C CYS A 44 6.03 5.96 -10.13
N GLY A 45 4.78 6.25 -10.47
CA GLY A 45 3.99 5.43 -11.38
C GLY A 45 3.30 4.24 -10.73
N ASN A 46 3.49 4.04 -9.42
CA ASN A 46 2.88 2.92 -8.70
C ASN A 46 1.68 3.38 -7.89
N GLU A 47 0.53 2.77 -8.13
CA GLU A 47 -0.69 3.10 -7.38
C GLU A 47 -0.70 2.36 -6.05
N ILE A 48 -1.06 3.06 -4.98
CA ILE A 48 -1.26 2.49 -3.66
C ILE A 48 -2.76 2.38 -3.41
N GLY A 49 -3.25 1.16 -3.25
CA GLY A 49 -4.67 0.87 -3.12
C GLY A 49 -5.29 1.36 -1.83
N GLU A 50 -6.62 1.41 -1.80
CA GLU A 50 -7.36 1.85 -0.62
C GLU A 50 -6.98 1.05 0.62
N TYR A 51 -6.77 1.76 1.72
CA TYR A 51 -6.49 1.17 3.04
C TYR A 51 -5.28 0.25 3.07
N ALA A 52 -4.39 0.33 2.09
CA ALA A 52 -3.12 -0.38 2.15
C ALA A 52 -2.26 0.17 3.29
N LEU A 53 -1.43 -0.69 3.85
CA LEU A 53 -0.49 -0.31 4.91
C LEU A 53 0.92 -0.63 4.45
N ILE A 54 1.72 0.43 4.30
CA ILE A 54 3.12 0.31 3.88
C ILE A 54 3.99 0.46 5.11
N GLY A 55 4.78 -0.57 5.39
CA GLY A 55 5.65 -0.56 6.57
C GLY A 55 6.76 0.48 6.50
N ALA A 56 7.27 0.87 7.67
CA ALA A 56 8.36 1.83 7.75
C ALA A 56 9.58 1.35 6.96
N GLY A 57 10.22 2.25 6.24
CA GLY A 57 11.42 1.95 5.46
C GLY A 57 11.19 1.12 4.20
N ALA A 58 9.97 0.78 3.85
CA ALA A 58 9.68 0.00 2.66
C ALA A 58 9.98 0.78 1.38
N VAL A 59 10.37 0.06 0.33
CA VAL A 59 10.59 0.66 -0.99
C VAL A 59 9.60 0.05 -1.97
N ILE A 60 8.63 0.86 -2.40
CA ILE A 60 7.53 0.42 -3.27
C ILE A 60 7.95 0.54 -4.71
N THR A 61 8.07 -0.60 -5.39
CA THR A 61 8.48 -0.67 -6.80
C THR A 61 7.39 -1.24 -7.70
N LYS A 62 6.25 -1.62 -7.13
CA LYS A 62 5.10 -2.19 -7.85
C LYS A 62 3.81 -1.66 -7.24
N PRO A 63 2.70 -1.68 -7.98
CA PRO A 63 1.41 -1.30 -7.40
C PRO A 63 1.07 -2.13 -6.16
N VAL A 64 0.37 -1.51 -5.23
CA VAL A 64 -0.05 -2.14 -3.97
C VAL A 64 -1.56 -2.31 -3.98
N ALA A 65 -2.02 -3.54 -3.77
CA ALA A 65 -3.45 -3.85 -3.76
C ALA A 65 -4.16 -3.21 -2.55
N PRO A 66 -5.47 -2.93 -2.66
CA PRO A 66 -6.23 -2.46 -1.50
C PRO A 66 -6.11 -3.42 -0.32
N TYR A 67 -6.00 -2.86 0.88
CA TYR A 67 -5.88 -3.61 2.14
C TYR A 67 -4.62 -4.47 2.26
N ALA A 68 -3.68 -4.34 1.33
CA ALA A 68 -2.43 -5.11 1.43
C ALA A 68 -1.50 -4.51 2.49
N LEU A 69 -0.81 -5.39 3.22
CA LEU A 69 0.29 -5.02 4.10
C LEU A 69 1.58 -5.38 3.40
N VAL A 70 2.39 -4.37 3.10
CA VAL A 70 3.65 -4.57 2.38
C VAL A 70 4.82 -4.01 3.18
N VAL A 71 5.94 -4.70 3.15
CA VAL A 71 7.16 -4.32 3.88
C VAL A 71 8.40 -4.67 3.07
N GLY A 72 9.50 -4.03 3.38
CA GLY A 72 10.83 -4.41 2.88
C GLY A 72 11.30 -3.63 1.66
N ASN A 73 12.47 -3.99 1.19
CA ASN A 73 13.12 -3.37 0.03
C ASN A 73 13.74 -4.48 -0.86
N PRO A 74 13.18 -4.76 -2.06
CA PRO A 74 11.91 -4.24 -2.55
C PRO A 74 10.74 -4.75 -1.71
N ALA A 75 9.69 -3.96 -1.61
CA ALA A 75 8.56 -4.32 -0.76
C ALA A 75 7.79 -5.52 -1.31
N HIS A 76 7.35 -6.38 -0.40
CA HIS A 76 6.52 -7.53 -0.72
C HIS A 76 5.30 -7.54 0.20
N ARG A 77 4.18 -8.04 -0.30
CA ARG A 77 3.00 -8.23 0.53
C ARG A 77 3.23 -9.39 1.50
N ILE A 78 3.05 -9.12 2.78
CA ILE A 78 3.17 -10.13 3.84
C ILE A 78 1.82 -10.47 4.46
N GLY A 79 0.76 -9.77 4.08
CA GLY A 79 -0.56 -10.04 4.61
C GLY A 79 -1.55 -8.98 4.17
N TRP A 80 -2.65 -8.92 4.91
CA TRP A 80 -3.76 -8.01 4.66
C TRP A 80 -4.15 -7.34 5.97
N VAL A 81 -4.70 -6.12 5.89
CA VAL A 81 -5.12 -5.35 7.06
C VAL A 81 -6.53 -4.82 6.88
N SER A 82 -7.23 -4.63 7.99
CA SER A 82 -8.52 -3.97 8.01
C SER A 82 -8.35 -2.45 7.85
N ARG A 83 -9.47 -1.73 7.72
CA ARG A 83 -9.44 -0.26 7.70
C ARG A 83 -8.82 0.34 8.97
N TYR A 84 -8.84 -0.40 10.08
CA TYR A 84 -8.29 0.04 11.36
C TYR A 84 -6.88 -0.49 11.63
N GLY A 85 -6.25 -1.13 10.62
CA GLY A 85 -4.84 -1.54 10.69
C GLY A 85 -4.58 -2.88 11.34
N HIS A 86 -5.61 -3.66 11.61
CA HIS A 86 -5.43 -4.99 12.21
C HIS A 86 -5.19 -6.04 11.13
N ARG A 87 -4.25 -6.97 11.40
CA ARG A 87 -4.02 -8.08 10.49
C ARG A 87 -5.29 -8.89 10.31
N LEU A 88 -5.59 -9.21 9.07
CA LEU A 88 -6.73 -10.05 8.71
C LEU A 88 -6.26 -11.48 8.48
N HIS A 89 -6.94 -12.44 9.11
CA HIS A 89 -6.66 -13.86 8.93
C HIS A 89 -7.89 -14.50 8.29
N PHE A 90 -7.77 -14.84 7.02
CA PHE A 90 -8.90 -15.35 6.24
C PHE A 90 -9.09 -16.85 6.50
N ASP A 91 -10.34 -17.23 6.68
CA ASP A 91 -10.72 -18.64 6.87
C ASP A 91 -10.79 -19.37 5.52
N LYS A 92 -11.26 -20.63 5.55
CA LYS A 92 -11.35 -21.46 4.35
C LYS A 92 -12.29 -20.90 3.30
N GLU A 93 -13.25 -20.08 3.72
CA GLU A 93 -14.23 -19.45 2.84
C GLU A 93 -13.77 -18.08 2.35
N GLY A 94 -12.57 -17.66 2.76
CA GLY A 94 -12.02 -16.37 2.38
C GLY A 94 -12.58 -15.19 3.18
N ILE A 95 -13.06 -15.45 4.40
CA ILE A 95 -13.65 -14.41 5.26
C ILE A 95 -12.73 -14.13 6.44
N ALA A 96 -12.54 -12.85 6.76
CA ALA A 96 -11.85 -12.40 7.95
C ALA A 96 -12.67 -11.34 8.65
N VAL A 97 -12.50 -11.24 9.97
CA VAL A 97 -13.21 -10.28 10.82
C VAL A 97 -12.18 -9.39 11.52
N CYS A 98 -12.38 -8.08 11.44
CA CYS A 98 -11.55 -7.15 12.19
C CYS A 98 -11.85 -7.25 13.68
N PRO A 99 -10.85 -7.51 14.52
CA PRO A 99 -11.09 -7.70 15.96
C PRO A 99 -11.55 -6.43 16.67
N GLU A 100 -11.27 -5.26 16.12
CA GLU A 100 -11.65 -4.01 16.75
C GLU A 100 -13.08 -3.58 16.41
N THR A 101 -13.49 -3.78 15.14
CA THR A 101 -14.74 -3.21 14.62
C THR A 101 -15.78 -4.26 14.27
N ASN A 102 -15.41 -5.53 14.23
CA ASN A 102 -16.23 -6.65 13.73
C ASN A 102 -16.61 -6.52 12.26
N GLU A 103 -15.98 -5.62 11.53
CA GLU A 103 -16.15 -5.53 10.08
C GLU A 103 -15.68 -6.80 9.42
N ARG A 104 -16.38 -7.23 8.39
CA ARG A 104 -16.05 -8.46 7.67
C ARG A 104 -15.48 -8.16 6.30
N TYR A 105 -14.49 -8.95 5.94
CA TYR A 105 -13.75 -8.80 4.67
C TYR A 105 -13.72 -10.11 3.94
N ARG A 106 -13.68 -10.02 2.61
CA ARG A 106 -13.55 -11.22 1.75
C ARG A 106 -12.30 -11.10 0.90
N LEU A 107 -11.53 -12.18 0.86
CA LEU A 107 -10.41 -12.36 -0.06
C LEU A 107 -10.87 -13.26 -1.20
N SER A 108 -10.79 -12.74 -2.42
CA SER A 108 -11.16 -13.49 -3.62
C SER A 108 -10.26 -13.06 -4.78
N ASN A 109 -9.63 -14.02 -5.45
CA ASN A 109 -8.76 -13.75 -6.60
C ASN A 109 -7.64 -12.74 -6.30
N GLY A 110 -7.06 -12.80 -5.09
CA GLY A 110 -5.97 -11.91 -4.69
C GLY A 110 -6.41 -10.50 -4.34
N ASN A 111 -7.71 -10.25 -4.19
CA ASN A 111 -8.25 -8.95 -3.84
C ASN A 111 -9.10 -9.05 -2.57
N VAL A 112 -8.94 -8.06 -1.69
CA VAL A 112 -9.72 -7.96 -0.46
C VAL A 112 -10.76 -6.87 -0.62
N ILE A 113 -11.99 -7.15 -0.19
CA ILE A 113 -13.07 -6.16 -0.13
C ILE A 113 -13.72 -6.19 1.25
N LEU A 114 -14.20 -5.01 1.68
CA LEU A 114 -15.02 -4.89 2.88
C LEU A 114 -16.45 -5.29 2.50
N ILE A 115 -17.00 -6.31 3.15
CA ILE A 115 -18.33 -6.82 2.82
C ILE A 115 -19.40 -6.51 3.85
N GLU A 116 -19.00 -6.15 5.09
CA GLU A 116 -19.96 -5.86 6.15
C GLU A 116 -19.31 -4.95 7.19
N GLN A 117 -19.98 -3.87 7.50
CA GLN A 117 -19.52 -2.89 8.48
C GLN A 117 -20.18 -3.07 9.85
#